data_a4771bc695c8dd03923e7ca31cc38f5c
#
_entry.id   a4771bc695c8dd03923e7ca31cc38f5c
#
_cell.length_a   1.000
_cell.length_b   1.000
_cell.length_c   1.000
_cell.angle_alpha   90.00
_cell.angle_beta   90.00
_cell.angle_gamma   90.00
#
_symmetry.space_group_name_H-M   'P 1'
#
loop_
_entity.id
_entity.type
_entity.pdbx_description
1 polymer ?
#
loop_
_entity_poly.entity_id
_entity_poly.type
_entity_poly.pdbx_seq_one_letter_code
_entity_poly.pdbx_strand_id
1 'polypeptide(L)'
;MYDLGLVSISFRNHSPEEILCAMKKAGLSVIEWGSDVHAKPQDEDQLGKIVALQKRYGISCCSYGSYFRLGVTPLEELEDYIRAAKLLGTDIIRIWSSDKGSAEFTESESKALFEEGRRAARIARKHGVTLCMECHNGTYTDTLPSALRLMREVGSEHFKMYWQPNQFRTKEQNEQYAAAIAQYVEIVHVFNWEGKEQYPLSQSVELWRQYLAKLKIHKPLLLEFMPDDRIEMLSAEADALRRIATEEN
;
A
#
# COMPACT_ATOMS: atom_id res chain seq x y z
N MET A 1 -8.01 12.10 -12.86
CA MET A 1 -6.78 11.45 -13.38
C MET A 1 -6.10 10.77 -12.19
N TYR A 2 -5.60 9.54 -12.35
CA TYR A 2 -4.89 8.83 -11.31
C TYR A 2 -3.44 9.31 -11.19
N ASP A 3 -2.92 9.37 -9.95
CA ASP A 3 -1.48 9.44 -9.74
C ASP A 3 -0.88 8.05 -9.92
N LEU A 4 0.11 7.92 -10.81
CA LEU A 4 0.74 6.65 -11.14
C LEU A 4 2.13 6.55 -10.52
N GLY A 5 2.40 5.45 -9.85
CA GLY A 5 3.60 5.30 -9.05
C GLY A 5 4.12 3.89 -8.89
N LEU A 6 4.99 3.77 -7.90
CA LEU A 6 5.74 2.54 -7.60
C LEU A 6 5.84 2.34 -6.09
N VAL A 7 5.78 1.08 -5.67
CA VAL A 7 6.19 0.65 -4.33
C VAL A 7 7.67 0.29 -4.37
N SER A 8 8.51 0.96 -3.58
CA SER A 8 9.97 0.82 -3.65
C SER A 8 10.49 -0.59 -3.34
N ILE A 9 9.74 -1.37 -2.57
CA ILE A 9 10.10 -2.76 -2.24
C ILE A 9 10.12 -3.69 -3.46
N SER A 10 9.55 -3.27 -4.59
CA SER A 10 9.69 -3.99 -5.86
C SER A 10 11.17 -4.12 -6.30
N PHE A 11 12.03 -3.25 -5.81
CA PHE A 11 13.45 -3.19 -6.19
C PHE A 11 14.36 -3.09 -4.96
N ARG A 12 14.28 -4.09 -4.06
CA ARG A 12 15.01 -4.11 -2.78
C ARG A 12 16.53 -4.01 -2.91
N ASN A 13 17.08 -4.43 -4.04
CA ASN A 13 18.52 -4.46 -4.30
C ASN A 13 19.04 -3.19 -5.01
N HIS A 14 18.16 -2.22 -5.27
CA HIS A 14 18.51 -0.95 -5.91
C HIS A 14 18.52 0.19 -4.90
N SER A 15 19.41 1.15 -5.10
CA SER A 15 19.44 2.38 -4.30
C SER A 15 18.23 3.28 -4.58
N PRO A 16 17.85 4.16 -3.65
CA PRO A 16 16.80 5.14 -3.89
C PRO A 16 17.01 5.99 -5.14
N GLU A 17 18.25 6.34 -5.47
CA GLU A 17 18.55 7.15 -6.67
C GLU A 17 18.32 6.36 -7.96
N GLU A 18 18.72 5.08 -8.02
CA GLU A 18 18.46 4.21 -9.18
C GLU A 18 16.96 4.03 -9.41
N ILE A 19 16.19 3.80 -8.32
CA ILE A 19 14.71 3.68 -8.37
C ILE A 19 14.09 4.96 -8.92
N LEU A 20 14.41 6.13 -8.35
CA LEU A 20 13.83 7.40 -8.78
C LEU A 20 14.24 7.77 -10.21
N CYS A 21 15.46 7.44 -10.63
CA CYS A 21 15.92 7.61 -12.00
C CYS A 21 15.09 6.76 -12.97
N ALA A 22 14.84 5.48 -12.64
CA ALA A 22 14.02 4.59 -13.46
C ALA A 22 12.55 5.06 -13.52
N MET A 23 11.98 5.47 -12.39
CA MET A 23 10.63 6.04 -12.32
C MET A 23 10.48 7.29 -13.18
N LYS A 24 11.46 8.19 -13.15
CA LYS A 24 11.45 9.40 -13.99
C LYS A 24 11.44 9.06 -15.47
N LYS A 25 12.24 8.08 -15.89
CA LYS A 25 12.26 7.58 -17.26
C LYS A 25 10.94 6.93 -17.66
N ALA A 26 10.33 6.18 -16.72
CA ALA A 26 9.04 5.53 -16.91
C ALA A 26 7.84 6.49 -16.82
N GLY A 27 8.04 7.78 -16.48
CA GLY A 27 6.97 8.77 -16.36
C GLY A 27 6.04 8.55 -15.17
N LEU A 28 6.54 7.93 -14.09
CA LEU A 28 5.83 7.78 -12.82
C LEU A 28 6.11 8.98 -11.91
N SER A 29 5.11 9.41 -11.12
CA SER A 29 5.16 10.67 -10.37
C SER A 29 5.12 10.51 -8.85
N VAL A 30 4.67 9.36 -8.35
CA VAL A 30 4.53 9.12 -6.90
C VAL A 30 5.16 7.81 -6.47
N ILE A 31 5.65 7.75 -5.23
CA ILE A 31 6.31 6.55 -4.68
C ILE A 31 5.81 6.23 -3.28
N GLU A 32 5.70 4.93 -2.98
CA GLU A 32 5.66 4.41 -1.62
C GLU A 32 7.06 3.93 -1.21
N TRP A 33 7.61 4.47 -0.13
CA TRP A 33 8.88 4.00 0.43
C TRP A 33 8.67 2.91 1.46
N GLY A 34 9.34 1.76 1.27
CA GLY A 34 9.36 0.68 2.26
C GLY A 34 10.33 0.96 3.41
N SER A 35 9.87 0.72 4.63
CA SER A 35 10.63 0.98 5.86
C SER A 35 11.70 -0.06 6.18
N ASP A 36 11.64 -1.21 5.53
CA ASP A 36 12.54 -2.34 5.81
C ASP A 36 13.91 -2.21 5.15
N VAL A 37 13.95 -1.65 3.93
CA VAL A 37 15.19 -1.54 3.13
C VAL A 37 15.60 -0.09 2.91
N HIS A 38 14.71 0.71 2.29
CA HIS A 38 15.09 2.02 1.75
C HIS A 38 14.99 3.15 2.76
N ALA A 39 13.89 3.17 3.55
CA ALA A 39 13.50 4.30 4.38
C ALA A 39 13.24 3.86 5.83
N LYS A 40 14.27 3.40 6.53
CA LYS A 40 14.15 2.97 7.93
C LYS A 40 13.77 4.16 8.82
N PRO A 41 12.79 4.00 9.74
CA PRO A 41 12.26 5.13 10.51
C PRO A 41 13.27 5.77 11.47
N GLN A 42 14.32 5.03 11.85
CA GLN A 42 15.38 5.53 12.74
C GLN A 42 16.57 6.16 11.99
N ASP A 43 16.64 6.06 10.66
CA ASP A 43 17.75 6.58 9.85
C ASP A 43 17.38 7.94 9.22
N GLU A 44 17.40 8.99 10.05
CA GLU A 44 17.05 10.35 9.61
C GLU A 44 17.98 10.87 8.51
N ASP A 45 19.26 10.49 8.51
CA ASP A 45 20.21 10.88 7.46
C ASP A 45 19.81 10.30 6.10
N GLN A 46 19.42 9.02 6.07
CA GLN A 46 18.94 8.36 4.86
C GLN A 46 17.60 8.96 4.40
N LEU A 47 16.68 9.21 5.32
CA LEU A 47 15.41 9.88 5.01
C LEU A 47 15.65 11.27 4.40
N GLY A 48 16.56 12.05 4.95
CA GLY A 48 16.96 13.35 4.40
C GLY A 48 17.53 13.27 2.99
N LYS A 49 18.38 12.26 2.71
CA LYS A 49 18.90 12.00 1.36
C LYS A 49 17.78 11.63 0.38
N ILE A 50 16.84 10.78 0.80
CA ILE A 50 15.67 10.39 -0.02
C ILE A 50 14.85 11.63 -0.38
N VAL A 51 14.57 12.51 0.57
CA VAL A 51 13.81 13.75 0.33
C VAL A 51 14.51 14.66 -0.69
N ALA A 52 15.83 14.79 -0.59
CA ALA A 52 16.62 15.55 -1.57
C ALA A 52 16.54 14.94 -2.98
N LEU A 53 16.59 13.61 -3.08
CA LEU A 53 16.43 12.88 -4.34
C LEU A 53 15.01 13.02 -4.90
N GLN A 54 13.96 12.88 -4.08
CA GLN A 54 12.57 13.11 -4.48
C GLN A 54 12.41 14.48 -5.16
N LYS A 55 12.95 15.52 -4.52
CA LYS A 55 12.92 16.89 -5.06
C LYS A 55 13.68 16.99 -6.38
N ARG A 56 14.87 16.40 -6.48
CA ARG A 56 15.70 16.40 -7.69
C ARG A 56 15.01 15.73 -8.88
N TYR A 57 14.33 14.60 -8.65
CA TYR A 57 13.65 13.84 -9.69
C TYR A 57 12.21 14.30 -9.94
N GLY A 58 11.64 15.15 -9.08
CA GLY A 58 10.26 15.63 -9.16
C GLY A 58 9.25 14.50 -8.89
N ILE A 59 9.56 13.60 -7.95
CA ILE A 59 8.72 12.48 -7.54
C ILE A 59 8.31 12.71 -6.09
N SER A 60 7.01 12.59 -5.80
CA SER A 60 6.47 12.81 -4.45
C SER A 60 6.27 11.48 -3.73
N CYS A 61 6.49 11.45 -2.41
CA CYS A 61 6.09 10.33 -1.58
C CYS A 61 4.57 10.40 -1.35
N CYS A 62 3.82 9.39 -1.80
CA CYS A 62 2.37 9.34 -1.59
C CYS A 62 1.98 8.48 -0.39
N SER A 63 2.86 7.60 0.05
CA SER A 63 2.64 6.74 1.22
C SER A 63 3.95 6.20 1.77
N TYR A 64 3.91 5.75 3.01
CA TYR A 64 5.03 5.12 3.69
C TYR A 64 4.66 3.68 4.08
N GLY A 65 5.27 2.71 3.43
CA GLY A 65 5.07 1.28 3.66
C GLY A 65 5.78 0.82 4.92
N SER A 66 5.17 1.00 6.08
CA SER A 66 5.73 0.57 7.36
C SER A 66 5.60 -0.94 7.55
N TYR A 67 6.43 -1.48 8.44
CA TYR A 67 6.31 -2.85 8.94
C TYR A 67 5.66 -2.91 10.33
N PHE A 68 5.00 -1.84 10.72
CA PHE A 68 4.19 -1.81 11.94
C PHE A 68 3.03 -2.81 11.83
N ARG A 69 2.90 -3.67 12.84
CA ARG A 69 1.83 -4.66 12.95
C ARG A 69 0.95 -4.36 14.15
N LEU A 70 -0.27 -3.91 13.89
CA LEU A 70 -1.27 -3.67 14.94
C LEU A 70 -1.53 -4.97 15.72
N GLY A 71 -1.48 -4.93 17.05
CA GLY A 71 -1.63 -6.10 17.92
C GLY A 71 -0.35 -6.91 18.11
N VAL A 72 0.78 -6.50 17.53
CA VAL A 72 2.09 -7.18 17.65
C VAL A 72 3.20 -6.19 17.98
N THR A 73 3.35 -5.14 17.16
CA THR A 73 4.35 -4.10 17.40
C THR A 73 3.87 -3.17 18.52
N PRO A 74 4.70 -2.86 19.54
CA PRO A 74 4.34 -1.90 20.57
C PRO A 74 3.83 -0.58 19.98
N LEU A 75 2.71 -0.09 20.52
CA LEU A 75 2.04 1.09 19.95
C LEU A 75 2.91 2.36 20.05
N GLU A 76 3.84 2.39 20.98
CA GLU A 76 4.81 3.47 21.17
C GLU A 76 5.74 3.64 19.95
N GLU A 77 6.04 2.56 19.23
CA GLU A 77 6.88 2.60 18.04
C GLU A 77 6.19 3.29 16.84
N LEU A 78 4.85 3.44 16.88
CA LEU A 78 4.10 4.10 15.83
C LEU A 78 4.56 5.55 15.60
N GLU A 79 5.02 6.24 16.64
CA GLU A 79 5.51 7.62 16.54
C GLU A 79 6.77 7.73 15.67
N ASP A 80 7.64 6.71 15.66
CA ASP A 80 8.82 6.68 14.79
C ASP A 80 8.43 6.59 13.31
N TYR A 81 7.46 5.72 12.99
CA TYR A 81 6.93 5.62 11.62
C TYR A 81 6.21 6.90 11.18
N ILE A 82 5.47 7.54 12.09
CA ILE A 82 4.82 8.83 11.83
C ILE A 82 5.85 9.92 11.51
N ARG A 83 6.92 10.00 12.31
CA ARG A 83 8.01 10.95 12.09
C ARG A 83 8.67 10.73 10.72
N ALA A 84 8.98 9.49 10.37
CA ALA A 84 9.57 9.14 9.08
C ALA A 84 8.64 9.50 7.91
N ALA A 85 7.34 9.18 7.99
CA ALA A 85 6.36 9.54 6.98
C ALA A 85 6.29 11.06 6.76
N LYS A 86 6.26 11.85 7.83
CA LYS A 86 6.27 13.31 7.76
C LYS A 86 7.55 13.87 7.13
N LEU A 87 8.71 13.31 7.46
CA LEU A 87 9.97 13.68 6.81
C LEU A 87 9.95 13.38 5.31
N LEU A 88 9.42 12.23 4.90
CA LEU A 88 9.27 11.84 3.50
C LEU A 88 8.23 12.67 2.74
N GLY A 89 7.37 13.40 3.45
CA GLY A 89 6.36 14.30 2.87
C GLY A 89 5.02 13.63 2.59
N THR A 90 4.65 12.60 3.36
CA THR A 90 3.35 11.92 3.23
C THR A 90 2.58 11.86 4.55
N ASP A 91 1.25 11.81 4.42
CA ASP A 91 0.31 11.61 5.53
C ASP A 91 -0.27 10.19 5.58
N ILE A 92 0.07 9.33 4.62
CA ILE A 92 -0.44 7.96 4.52
C ILE A 92 0.64 6.99 4.97
N ILE A 93 0.29 6.11 5.92
CA ILE A 93 1.18 5.08 6.45
C ILE A 93 0.48 3.73 6.30
N ARG A 94 1.07 2.83 5.50
CA ARG A 94 0.62 1.44 5.43
C ARG A 94 1.03 0.70 6.70
N ILE A 95 0.12 -0.07 7.26
CA ILE A 95 0.34 -0.96 8.39
C ILE A 95 -0.32 -2.31 8.15
N TRP A 96 0.09 -3.32 8.91
CA TRP A 96 -0.57 -4.63 8.92
C TRP A 96 -1.33 -4.86 10.23
N SER A 97 -2.29 -5.81 10.21
CA SER A 97 -3.01 -6.25 11.41
C SER A 97 -2.57 -7.66 11.80
N SER A 98 -1.95 -7.79 12.96
CA SER A 98 -1.50 -9.05 13.55
C SER A 98 -0.46 -9.84 12.71
N ASP A 99 -0.08 -11.00 13.22
CA ASP A 99 0.83 -11.98 12.64
C ASP A 99 0.17 -13.36 12.45
N LYS A 100 -1.16 -13.43 12.64
CA LYS A 100 -1.99 -14.64 12.42
C LYS A 100 -3.28 -14.30 11.69
N GLY A 101 -3.84 -15.30 11.01
CA GLY A 101 -5.08 -15.18 10.24
C GLY A 101 -6.31 -14.94 11.10
N SER A 102 -7.36 -14.33 10.54
CA SER A 102 -8.59 -13.99 11.26
C SER A 102 -9.30 -15.18 11.89
N ALA A 103 -9.18 -16.38 11.27
CA ALA A 103 -9.78 -17.62 11.78
C ALA A 103 -9.14 -18.11 13.09
N GLU A 104 -7.94 -17.66 13.42
CA GLU A 104 -7.19 -18.03 14.62
C GLU A 104 -7.52 -17.12 15.83
N PHE A 105 -8.29 -16.07 15.60
CA PHE A 105 -8.67 -15.11 16.65
C PHE A 105 -9.87 -15.59 17.45
N THR A 106 -9.73 -15.56 18.77
CA THR A 106 -10.88 -15.60 19.69
C THR A 106 -11.61 -14.26 19.63
N GLU A 107 -12.86 -14.25 20.13
CA GLU A 107 -13.63 -13.02 20.23
C GLU A 107 -12.97 -11.98 21.18
N SER A 108 -12.31 -12.44 22.25
CA SER A 108 -11.58 -11.57 23.18
C SER A 108 -10.37 -10.92 22.50
N GLU A 109 -9.57 -11.68 21.75
CA GLU A 109 -8.42 -11.16 20.99
C GLU A 109 -8.86 -10.17 19.92
N SER A 110 -9.96 -10.46 19.22
CA SER A 110 -10.54 -9.54 18.23
C SER A 110 -10.91 -8.20 18.88
N LYS A 111 -11.58 -8.22 20.02
CA LYS A 111 -11.93 -6.99 20.77
C LYS A 111 -10.70 -6.21 21.22
N ALA A 112 -9.65 -6.89 21.67
CA ALA A 112 -8.39 -6.26 22.05
C ALA A 112 -7.72 -5.58 20.83
N LEU A 113 -7.69 -6.24 19.68
CA LEU A 113 -7.17 -5.68 18.43
C LEU A 113 -7.95 -4.43 18.00
N PHE A 114 -9.29 -4.44 18.12
CA PHE A 114 -10.10 -3.27 17.77
C PHE A 114 -9.86 -2.08 18.71
N GLU A 115 -9.68 -2.34 20.01
CA GLU A 115 -9.36 -1.27 20.97
C GLU A 115 -7.98 -0.68 20.68
N GLU A 116 -7.00 -1.51 20.34
CA GLU A 116 -5.69 -1.03 19.94
C GLU A 116 -5.78 -0.23 18.62
N GLY A 117 -6.58 -0.68 17.63
CA GLY A 117 -6.88 0.07 16.41
C GLY A 117 -7.47 1.45 16.71
N ARG A 118 -8.41 1.56 17.66
CA ARG A 118 -8.93 2.85 18.11
C ARG A 118 -7.86 3.74 18.75
N ARG A 119 -6.94 3.16 19.52
CA ARG A 119 -5.81 3.89 20.11
C ARG A 119 -4.85 4.37 19.03
N ALA A 120 -4.46 3.52 18.08
CA ALA A 120 -3.63 3.86 16.93
C ALA A 120 -4.25 4.99 16.09
N ALA A 121 -5.55 4.91 15.79
CA ALA A 121 -6.28 5.94 15.08
C ALA A 121 -6.31 7.30 15.80
N ARG A 122 -6.39 7.30 17.14
CA ARG A 122 -6.28 8.54 17.94
C ARG A 122 -4.89 9.16 17.85
N ILE A 123 -3.82 8.34 17.86
CA ILE A 123 -2.44 8.81 17.66
C ILE A 123 -2.31 9.40 16.25
N ALA A 124 -2.75 8.66 15.23
CA ALA A 124 -2.72 9.12 13.83
C ALA A 124 -3.43 10.47 13.67
N ARG A 125 -4.63 10.61 14.23
CA ARG A 125 -5.40 11.87 14.22
C ARG A 125 -4.62 13.03 14.86
N LYS A 126 -3.98 12.80 16.00
CA LYS A 126 -3.18 13.82 16.71
C LYS A 126 -2.05 14.37 15.82
N HIS A 127 -1.46 13.50 14.99
CA HIS A 127 -0.36 13.85 14.09
C HIS A 127 -0.81 14.21 12.67
N GLY A 128 -2.13 14.17 12.38
CA GLY A 128 -2.66 14.46 11.05
C GLY A 128 -2.18 13.47 9.98
N VAL A 129 -2.11 12.17 10.34
CA VAL A 129 -1.79 11.08 9.40
C VAL A 129 -2.95 10.10 9.32
N THR A 130 -2.96 9.25 8.32
CA THR A 130 -3.92 8.17 8.11
C THR A 130 -3.18 6.83 8.09
N LEU A 131 -3.57 5.92 8.97
CA LEU A 131 -3.09 4.55 8.97
C LEU A 131 -3.94 3.73 7.99
N CYS A 132 -3.32 3.06 7.06
CA CYS A 132 -4.01 2.26 6.06
C CYS A 132 -3.65 0.78 6.20
N MET A 133 -4.65 -0.04 6.49
CA MET A 133 -4.49 -1.49 6.57
C MET A 133 -4.30 -2.10 5.20
N GLU A 134 -3.23 -2.87 5.04
CA GLU A 134 -3.09 -3.74 3.89
C GLU A 134 -3.86 -5.05 4.11
N CYS A 135 -4.60 -5.49 3.08
CA CYS A 135 -5.24 -6.82 3.08
C CYS A 135 -4.19 -7.87 2.72
N HIS A 136 -3.74 -8.63 3.70
CA HIS A 136 -2.67 -9.60 3.49
C HIS A 136 -3.02 -10.96 4.11
N ASN A 137 -2.62 -12.04 3.45
CA ASN A 137 -2.75 -13.40 4.00
C ASN A 137 -1.96 -13.53 5.31
N GLY A 138 -2.50 -14.29 6.27
CA GLY A 138 -1.87 -14.47 7.58
C GLY A 138 -1.92 -13.23 8.46
N THR A 139 -2.89 -12.34 8.23
CA THR A 139 -3.21 -11.19 9.09
C THR A 139 -4.70 -11.20 9.42
N TYR A 140 -5.14 -10.35 10.36
CA TYR A 140 -6.58 -10.25 10.67
C TYR A 140 -7.41 -9.78 9.48
N THR A 141 -6.83 -9.11 8.50
CA THR A 141 -7.51 -8.61 7.28
C THR A 141 -7.43 -9.60 6.09
N ASP A 142 -7.18 -10.87 6.35
CA ASP A 142 -7.06 -11.93 5.32
C ASP A 142 -8.39 -12.27 4.63
N THR A 143 -9.53 -11.95 5.25
CA THR A 143 -10.86 -12.16 4.68
C THR A 143 -11.66 -10.86 4.60
N LEU A 144 -12.63 -10.79 3.68
CA LEU A 144 -13.51 -9.61 3.57
C LEU A 144 -14.34 -9.38 4.84
N PRO A 145 -14.97 -10.40 5.48
CA PRO A 145 -15.72 -10.19 6.70
C PRO A 145 -14.89 -9.62 7.85
N SER A 146 -13.66 -10.15 8.06
CA SER A 146 -12.78 -9.69 9.14
C SER A 146 -12.24 -8.29 8.88
N ALA A 147 -11.86 -7.96 7.65
CA ALA A 147 -11.44 -6.63 7.26
C ALA A 147 -12.55 -5.59 7.49
N LEU A 148 -13.77 -5.85 7.00
CA LEU A 148 -14.93 -4.97 7.23
C LEU A 148 -15.28 -4.85 8.73
N ARG A 149 -15.12 -5.92 9.50
CA ARG A 149 -15.34 -5.89 10.95
C ARG A 149 -14.34 -4.95 11.61
N LEU A 150 -13.04 -5.10 11.31
CA LEU A 150 -12.00 -4.21 11.86
C LEU A 150 -12.28 -2.74 11.53
N MET A 151 -12.60 -2.43 10.27
CA MET A 151 -12.88 -1.07 9.83
C MET A 151 -14.07 -0.45 10.57
N ARG A 152 -15.17 -1.21 10.72
CA ARG A 152 -16.38 -0.74 11.44
C ARG A 152 -16.12 -0.55 12.93
N GLU A 153 -15.39 -1.48 13.55
CA GLU A 153 -15.12 -1.44 14.99
C GLU A 153 -14.15 -0.32 15.37
N VAL A 154 -13.17 -0.01 14.52
CA VAL A 154 -12.28 1.14 14.72
C VAL A 154 -12.99 2.45 14.41
N GLY A 155 -13.72 2.53 13.30
CA GLY A 155 -14.66 3.61 12.95
C GLY A 155 -14.01 5.00 12.91
N SER A 156 -12.84 5.16 12.25
CA SER A 156 -12.10 6.43 12.22
C SER A 156 -11.74 6.85 10.81
N GLU A 157 -11.81 8.16 10.52
CA GLU A 157 -11.31 8.75 9.26
C GLU A 157 -9.78 8.66 9.13
N HIS A 158 -9.07 8.45 10.23
CA HIS A 158 -7.63 8.25 10.27
C HIS A 158 -7.21 6.77 10.27
N PHE A 159 -8.16 5.88 9.91
CA PHE A 159 -7.94 4.44 9.81
C PHE A 159 -8.65 3.92 8.57
N LYS A 160 -7.90 3.64 7.53
CA LYS A 160 -8.35 3.33 6.18
C LYS A 160 -7.72 2.03 5.68
N MET A 161 -7.80 1.76 4.38
CA MET A 161 -7.29 0.53 3.79
C MET A 161 -6.49 0.81 2.52
N TYR A 162 -5.62 -0.12 2.19
CA TYR A 162 -5.14 -0.37 0.83
C TYR A 162 -6.03 -1.41 0.18
N TRP A 163 -6.08 -1.40 -1.13
CA TRP A 163 -6.63 -2.50 -1.89
C TRP A 163 -5.62 -3.03 -2.89
N GLN A 164 -5.61 -4.36 -2.99
CA GLN A 164 -4.91 -5.15 -3.99
C GLN A 164 -5.69 -6.44 -4.22
N PRO A 165 -5.66 -7.04 -5.42
CA PRO A 165 -6.23 -8.36 -5.61
C PRO A 165 -5.41 -9.40 -4.84
N ASN A 166 -6.07 -10.42 -4.35
CA ASN A 166 -5.38 -11.58 -3.80
C ASN A 166 -5.30 -12.65 -4.89
N GLN A 167 -4.09 -13.06 -5.23
CA GLN A 167 -3.80 -14.00 -6.32
C GLN A 167 -4.30 -15.44 -6.08
N PHE A 168 -4.76 -15.72 -4.85
CA PHE A 168 -5.38 -17.01 -4.50
C PHE A 168 -6.91 -16.96 -4.48
N ARG A 169 -7.51 -15.83 -4.86
CA ARG A 169 -8.96 -15.64 -4.98
C ARG A 169 -9.38 -15.62 -6.44
N THR A 170 -10.64 -15.99 -6.69
CA THR A 170 -11.20 -15.81 -8.03
C THR A 170 -11.35 -14.31 -8.36
N LYS A 171 -11.52 -14.01 -9.64
CA LYS A 171 -11.81 -12.66 -10.12
C LYS A 171 -13.05 -12.08 -9.41
N GLU A 172 -14.14 -12.84 -9.35
CA GLU A 172 -15.40 -12.43 -8.74
C GLU A 172 -15.25 -12.13 -7.25
N GLN A 173 -14.42 -12.93 -6.54
CA GLN A 173 -14.11 -12.68 -5.13
C GLN A 173 -13.32 -11.37 -4.95
N ASN A 174 -12.34 -11.11 -5.82
CA ASN A 174 -11.58 -9.85 -5.81
C ASN A 174 -12.46 -8.65 -6.16
N GLU A 175 -13.39 -8.77 -7.14
CA GLU A 175 -14.35 -7.73 -7.47
C GLU A 175 -15.32 -7.42 -6.31
N GLN A 176 -15.83 -8.46 -5.63
CA GLN A 176 -16.67 -8.30 -4.44
C GLN A 176 -15.93 -7.60 -3.31
N TYR A 177 -14.65 -7.99 -3.12
CA TYR A 177 -13.80 -7.35 -2.11
C TYR A 177 -13.59 -5.87 -2.43
N ALA A 178 -13.17 -5.55 -3.67
CA ALA A 178 -12.98 -4.19 -4.13
C ALA A 178 -14.21 -3.31 -3.89
N ALA A 179 -15.38 -3.78 -4.34
CA ALA A 179 -16.65 -3.04 -4.17
C ALA A 179 -17.00 -2.80 -2.69
N ALA A 180 -16.78 -3.80 -1.83
CA ALA A 180 -17.18 -3.73 -0.43
C ALA A 180 -16.33 -2.79 0.41
N ILE A 181 -15.01 -2.67 0.10
CA ILE A 181 -14.09 -1.82 0.87
C ILE A 181 -13.82 -0.46 0.21
N ALA A 182 -14.36 -0.19 -0.96
CA ALA A 182 -14.07 1.01 -1.77
C ALA A 182 -14.05 2.33 -0.95
N GLN A 183 -15.00 2.50 -0.04
CA GLN A 183 -15.11 3.69 0.82
C GLN A 183 -13.93 3.88 1.79
N TYR A 184 -13.13 2.84 2.01
CA TYR A 184 -11.98 2.88 2.90
C TYR A 184 -10.65 3.00 2.16
N VAL A 185 -10.64 2.83 0.82
CA VAL A 185 -9.40 2.69 0.04
C VAL A 185 -8.72 4.04 -0.18
N GLU A 186 -7.46 4.14 0.19
CA GLU A 186 -6.59 5.32 -0.04
C GLU A 186 -5.50 5.05 -1.09
N ILE A 187 -5.02 3.81 -1.22
CA ILE A 187 -3.95 3.40 -2.16
C ILE A 187 -4.33 2.07 -2.79
N VAL A 188 -3.95 1.89 -4.05
CA VAL A 188 -4.11 0.63 -4.79
C VAL A 188 -2.74 0.11 -5.22
N HIS A 189 -2.38 -1.10 -4.81
CA HIS A 189 -1.22 -1.81 -5.34
C HIS A 189 -1.60 -2.60 -6.57
N VAL A 190 -0.83 -2.44 -7.64
CA VAL A 190 -1.12 -2.96 -8.98
C VAL A 190 -0.04 -3.93 -9.41
N PHE A 191 -0.43 -5.17 -9.68
CA PHE A 191 0.44 -6.24 -10.15
C PHE A 191 -0.35 -7.26 -10.99
N ASN A 192 0.34 -8.22 -11.59
CA ASN A 192 -0.28 -9.35 -12.27
C ASN A 192 0.34 -10.66 -11.80
N TRP A 193 -0.31 -11.32 -10.85
CA TRP A 193 0.12 -12.58 -10.26
C TRP A 193 -0.96 -13.66 -10.41
N GLU A 194 -0.53 -14.89 -10.69
CA GLU A 194 -1.36 -16.08 -10.55
C GLU A 194 -0.64 -17.06 -9.61
N GLY A 195 -1.24 -17.31 -8.45
CA GLY A 195 -0.59 -18.11 -7.41
C GLY A 195 0.75 -17.51 -6.97
N LYS A 196 1.87 -18.12 -7.41
CA LYS A 196 3.23 -17.64 -7.10
C LYS A 196 3.97 -17.08 -8.32
N GLU A 197 3.33 -17.09 -9.49
CA GLU A 197 3.94 -16.67 -10.72
C GLU A 197 3.59 -15.21 -11.01
N GLN A 198 4.60 -14.45 -11.43
CA GLN A 198 4.46 -13.04 -11.85
C GLN A 198 4.37 -12.97 -13.37
N TYR A 199 3.42 -12.19 -13.86
CA TYR A 199 3.22 -11.97 -15.29
C TYR A 199 3.27 -10.48 -15.64
N PRO A 200 3.60 -10.12 -16.90
CA PRO A 200 3.53 -8.73 -17.34
C PRO A 200 2.14 -8.14 -17.14
N LEU A 201 2.06 -6.93 -16.57
CA LEU A 201 0.80 -6.24 -16.31
C LEU A 201 -0.02 -6.00 -17.58
N SER A 202 0.66 -5.91 -18.74
CA SER A 202 0.01 -5.79 -20.05
C SER A 202 -0.97 -6.90 -20.38
N GLN A 203 -0.85 -8.07 -19.75
CA GLN A 203 -1.76 -9.22 -19.93
C GLN A 203 -3.05 -9.10 -19.12
N SER A 204 -3.11 -8.20 -18.13
CA SER A 204 -4.26 -8.06 -17.22
C SER A 204 -4.90 -6.67 -17.27
N VAL A 205 -4.63 -5.85 -18.28
CA VAL A 205 -5.17 -4.47 -18.39
C VAL A 205 -6.69 -4.45 -18.27
N GLU A 206 -7.39 -5.31 -18.99
CA GLU A 206 -8.85 -5.35 -18.97
C GLU A 206 -9.40 -5.82 -17.61
N LEU A 207 -8.75 -6.78 -16.98
CA LEU A 207 -9.09 -7.22 -15.63
C LEU A 207 -8.96 -6.08 -14.61
N TRP A 208 -7.86 -5.30 -14.69
CA TRP A 208 -7.64 -4.16 -13.81
C TRP A 208 -8.66 -3.04 -14.01
N ARG A 209 -9.07 -2.77 -15.25
CA ARG A 209 -10.18 -1.84 -15.54
C ARG A 209 -11.47 -2.26 -14.85
N GLN A 210 -11.78 -3.56 -14.87
CA GLN A 210 -12.96 -4.10 -14.17
C GLN A 210 -12.84 -3.92 -12.66
N TYR A 211 -11.67 -4.13 -12.06
CA TYR A 211 -11.43 -3.86 -10.64
C TYR A 211 -11.62 -2.37 -10.29
N LEU A 212 -11.02 -1.47 -11.08
CA LEU A 212 -11.19 -0.02 -10.87
C LEU A 212 -12.65 0.43 -11.03
N ALA A 213 -13.39 -0.17 -11.95
CA ALA A 213 -14.84 0.09 -12.11
C ALA A 213 -15.64 -0.35 -10.87
N LYS A 214 -15.18 -1.33 -10.09
CA LYS A 214 -15.80 -1.72 -8.81
C LYS A 214 -15.39 -0.80 -7.67
N LEU A 215 -14.14 -0.37 -7.63
CA LEU A 215 -13.63 0.56 -6.63
C LEU A 215 -14.27 1.96 -6.77
N LYS A 216 -14.46 2.46 -8.00
CA LYS A 216 -15.04 3.79 -8.29
C LYS A 216 -14.34 4.93 -7.54
N ILE A 217 -13.01 4.85 -7.42
CA ILE A 217 -12.17 5.83 -6.71
C ILE A 217 -11.10 6.37 -7.65
N HIS A 218 -10.60 7.58 -7.35
CA HIS A 218 -9.46 8.20 -8.00
C HIS A 218 -8.31 8.38 -6.98
N LYS A 219 -7.68 7.28 -6.60
CA LYS A 219 -6.58 7.20 -5.65
C LYS A 219 -5.30 6.76 -6.37
N PRO A 220 -4.10 6.96 -5.81
CA PRO A 220 -2.86 6.51 -6.42
C PRO A 220 -2.86 5.02 -6.77
N LEU A 221 -2.35 4.71 -7.97
CA LEU A 221 -2.13 3.35 -8.45
C LEU A 221 -0.62 3.10 -8.45
N LEU A 222 -0.16 2.19 -7.63
CA LEU A 222 1.25 1.91 -7.43
C LEU A 222 1.61 0.53 -7.97
N LEU A 223 2.52 0.46 -8.93
CA LEU A 223 3.11 -0.80 -9.35
C LEU A 223 3.82 -1.47 -8.17
N GLU A 224 3.52 -2.73 -7.94
CA GLU A 224 4.17 -3.54 -6.93
C GLU A 224 4.61 -4.86 -7.57
N PHE A 225 5.89 -5.15 -7.46
CA PHE A 225 6.56 -6.29 -8.09
C PHE A 225 6.38 -6.39 -9.61
N MET A 226 7.46 -6.64 -10.30
CA MET A 226 7.48 -6.83 -11.75
C MET A 226 7.99 -8.23 -12.08
N PRO A 227 7.66 -8.77 -13.27
CA PRO A 227 8.24 -10.02 -13.71
C PRO A 227 9.76 -10.00 -13.55
N ASP A 228 10.31 -11.07 -12.96
CA ASP A 228 11.75 -11.24 -12.68
C ASP A 228 12.38 -10.17 -11.76
N ASP A 229 11.59 -9.35 -11.05
CA ASP A 229 12.03 -8.24 -10.19
C ASP A 229 13.05 -7.29 -10.86
N ARG A 230 12.95 -7.13 -12.20
CA ARG A 230 13.92 -6.37 -13.01
C ARG A 230 13.47 -4.93 -13.21
N ILE A 231 14.34 -3.99 -12.83
CA ILE A 231 14.06 -2.55 -12.95
C ILE A 231 13.90 -2.09 -14.41
N GLU A 232 14.52 -2.81 -15.36
CA GLU A 232 14.38 -2.54 -16.80
C GLU A 232 12.94 -2.75 -17.29
N MET A 233 12.14 -3.58 -16.60
CA MET A 233 10.74 -3.82 -16.93
C MET A 233 9.84 -2.65 -16.56
N LEU A 234 10.29 -1.76 -15.69
CA LEU A 234 9.44 -0.69 -15.13
C LEU A 234 8.78 0.19 -16.20
N SER A 235 9.46 0.49 -17.31
CA SER A 235 8.86 1.31 -18.37
C SER A 235 7.69 0.61 -19.05
N ALA A 236 7.82 -0.69 -19.33
CA ALA A 236 6.74 -1.48 -19.96
C ALA A 236 5.55 -1.65 -19.00
N GLU A 237 5.81 -1.88 -17.72
CA GLU A 237 4.77 -1.99 -16.67
C GLU A 237 4.06 -0.65 -16.47
N ALA A 238 4.80 0.48 -16.49
CA ALA A 238 4.21 1.81 -16.43
C ALA A 238 3.34 2.14 -17.66
N ASP A 239 3.70 1.66 -18.84
CA ASP A 239 2.85 1.79 -20.04
C ASP A 239 1.54 1.00 -19.87
N ALA A 240 1.61 -0.20 -19.32
CA ALA A 240 0.41 -0.98 -19.03
C ALA A 240 -0.45 -0.29 -17.96
N LEU A 241 0.17 0.26 -16.90
CA LEU A 241 -0.53 1.01 -15.85
C LEU A 241 -1.25 2.25 -16.41
N ARG A 242 -0.64 2.99 -17.34
CA ARG A 242 -1.28 4.12 -18.04
C ARG A 242 -2.52 3.66 -18.81
N ARG A 243 -2.45 2.52 -19.51
CA ARG A 243 -3.59 1.94 -20.23
C ARG A 243 -4.72 1.55 -19.28
N ILE A 244 -4.41 1.03 -18.09
CA ILE A 244 -5.39 0.72 -17.04
C ILE A 244 -6.07 2.01 -16.54
N ALA A 245 -5.28 3.06 -16.31
CA ALA A 245 -5.73 4.33 -15.74
C ALA A 245 -6.52 5.22 -16.72
N THR A 246 -6.44 4.94 -18.03
CA THR A 246 -7.16 5.70 -19.07
C THR A 246 -8.57 5.15 -19.20
N GLU A 247 -9.58 5.97 -18.93
CA GLU A 247 -10.97 5.64 -19.25
C GLU A 247 -11.11 5.57 -20.77
N GLU A 248 -11.67 4.47 -21.30
CA GLU A 248 -12.12 4.44 -22.68
C GLU A 248 -13.38 5.30 -22.77
N ASN A 249 -13.30 6.39 -23.57
CA ASN A 249 -14.43 7.25 -23.92
C ASN A 249 -15.44 6.48 -24.78
#